data_2318638f5f8c13b4a8d05b236eda967d
#
_entry.id   2318638f5f8c13b4a8d05b236eda967d
#
_cell.length_a   1.000
_cell.length_b   1.000
_cell.length_c   1.000
_cell.angle_alpha   90.00
_cell.angle_beta   90.00
_cell.angle_gamma   90.00
#
_symmetry.space_group_name_H-M   'P 1'
#
loop_
_entity.id
_entity.type
_entity.pdbx_description
1 polymer ?
#
loop_
_entity_poly.entity_id
_entity_poly.type
_entity_poly.pdbx_seq_one_letter_code
_entity_poly.pdbx_strand_id
1 'polypeptide(L)'
;MPEHDWTEKQGQYLAFIYNYSVIHGQPPAEADMQHFFRVTPPTVHQMVLKLEELGCISRVPREARTIQMLVAPEELPILRDSRQTMAKKTTSKAPIYQLKVTLDESKPPIWRRLLVPGDVTLEKLHYIIQVAMGWTNSHLHQFIVGELYFGEPHSDYDDYIQMNDERRFRLKQITENESFKFCYEYDFGDSWMHTVLVEKIVEPEPGQQYPVCVKGKRAGPPEDVGGVWGYDDFLEAIGDPDHPEHEEYLEWIGGEFDPEEFDLEETNAILRKLI
;
A
#
# COMPACT_ATOMS: atom_id res chain seq x y z
N MET A 1 3.88 -1.26 27.38
CA MET A 1 2.85 -1.80 26.49
C MET A 1 1.58 -1.86 27.30
N PRO A 2 0.42 -1.43 26.82
CA PRO A 2 -0.81 -1.69 27.55
C PRO A 2 -0.96 -3.20 27.70
N GLU A 3 -1.28 -3.63 28.90
CA GLU A 3 -1.53 -5.03 29.24
C GLU A 3 -2.91 -5.36 28.72
N HIS A 4 -3.00 -5.92 27.50
CA HIS A 4 -4.27 -6.36 26.92
C HIS A 4 -4.67 -7.69 27.55
N ASP A 5 -5.96 -7.87 27.85
CA ASP A 5 -6.53 -9.09 28.43
C ASP A 5 -6.55 -10.29 27.47
N TRP A 6 -5.94 -10.17 26.26
CA TRP A 6 -5.88 -11.24 25.26
C TRP A 6 -4.46 -11.69 24.92
N THR A 7 -4.35 -12.95 24.50
CA THR A 7 -3.10 -13.56 24.05
C THR A 7 -2.73 -13.10 22.63
N GLU A 8 -1.45 -13.26 22.23
CA GLU A 8 -0.99 -12.96 20.87
C GLU A 8 -1.87 -13.61 19.78
N LYS A 9 -2.28 -14.87 19.97
CA LYS A 9 -3.15 -15.58 19.01
C LYS A 9 -4.53 -14.93 18.91
N GLN A 10 -5.12 -14.55 20.04
CA GLN A 10 -6.40 -13.84 20.09
C GLN A 10 -6.31 -12.48 19.40
N GLY A 11 -5.23 -11.74 19.62
CA GLY A 11 -4.95 -10.48 18.93
C GLY A 11 -4.90 -10.65 17.40
N GLN A 12 -4.33 -11.75 16.88
CA GLN A 12 -4.34 -12.03 15.44
C GLN A 12 -5.74 -12.30 14.89
N TYR A 13 -6.63 -12.95 15.65
CA TYR A 13 -8.03 -13.10 15.24
C TYR A 13 -8.77 -11.76 15.22
N LEU A 14 -8.55 -10.91 16.21
CA LEU A 14 -9.12 -9.55 16.24
C LEU A 14 -8.61 -8.72 15.06
N ALA A 15 -7.32 -8.73 14.78
CA ALA A 15 -6.74 -8.04 13.63
C ALA A 15 -7.30 -8.56 12.28
N PHE A 16 -7.54 -9.87 12.16
CA PHE A 16 -8.20 -10.44 10.97
C PHE A 16 -9.65 -9.94 10.83
N ILE A 17 -10.44 -9.97 11.91
CA ILE A 17 -11.83 -9.52 11.89
C ILE A 17 -11.89 -8.05 11.45
N TYR A 18 -11.03 -7.20 11.99
CA TYR A 18 -10.92 -5.79 11.61
C TYR A 18 -10.59 -5.62 10.14
N ASN A 19 -9.44 -6.17 9.68
CA ASN A 19 -8.98 -6.02 8.30
C ASN A 19 -10.00 -6.55 7.28
N TYR A 20 -10.63 -7.69 7.58
CA TYR A 20 -11.67 -8.27 6.74
C TYR A 20 -12.88 -7.34 6.64
N SER A 21 -13.33 -6.81 7.78
CA SER A 21 -14.49 -5.91 7.83
C SER A 21 -14.25 -4.63 7.05
N VAL A 22 -13.06 -4.06 7.15
CA VAL A 22 -12.68 -2.86 6.37
C VAL A 22 -12.72 -3.16 4.87
N ILE A 23 -12.06 -4.23 4.43
CA ILE A 23 -11.92 -4.54 2.99
C ILE A 23 -13.25 -4.94 2.35
N HIS A 24 -14.08 -5.71 3.07
CA HIS A 24 -15.29 -6.30 2.50
C HIS A 24 -16.58 -5.57 2.91
N GLY A 25 -16.50 -4.50 3.71
CA GLY A 25 -17.67 -3.73 4.20
C GLY A 25 -18.60 -4.54 5.09
N GLN A 26 -18.20 -5.73 5.54
CA GLN A 26 -18.98 -6.63 6.40
C GLN A 26 -18.05 -7.53 7.22
N PRO A 27 -18.49 -7.96 8.43
CA PRO A 27 -17.69 -8.85 9.26
C PRO A 27 -17.44 -10.21 8.60
N PRO A 28 -16.34 -10.91 8.95
CA PRO A 28 -16.09 -12.26 8.46
C PRO A 28 -17.09 -13.27 9.06
N ALA A 29 -17.41 -14.30 8.28
CA ALA A 29 -17.99 -15.52 8.82
C ALA A 29 -16.90 -16.40 9.48
N GLU A 30 -17.29 -17.36 10.32
CA GLU A 30 -16.33 -18.32 10.90
C GLU A 30 -15.57 -19.11 9.81
N ALA A 31 -16.22 -19.38 8.66
CA ALA A 31 -15.59 -20.04 7.51
C ALA A 31 -14.44 -19.23 6.90
N ASP A 32 -14.55 -17.89 6.86
CA ASP A 32 -13.49 -17.02 6.36
C ASP A 32 -12.26 -17.09 7.29
N MET A 33 -12.48 -17.12 8.60
CA MET A 33 -11.43 -17.31 9.61
C MET A 33 -10.79 -18.70 9.52
N GLN A 34 -11.60 -19.77 9.30
CA GLN A 34 -11.10 -21.13 9.10
C GLN A 34 -10.14 -21.19 7.90
N HIS A 35 -10.54 -20.57 6.80
CA HIS A 35 -9.73 -20.51 5.59
C HIS A 35 -8.42 -19.76 5.83
N PHE A 36 -8.49 -18.59 6.44
CA PHE A 36 -7.32 -17.75 6.69
C PHE A 36 -6.35 -18.40 7.67
N PHE A 37 -6.82 -18.84 8.84
CA PHE A 37 -5.98 -19.44 9.89
C PHE A 37 -5.66 -20.93 9.65
N ARG A 38 -6.28 -21.56 8.64
CA ARG A 38 -6.13 -22.98 8.30
C ARG A 38 -6.36 -23.90 9.49
N VAL A 39 -7.41 -23.64 10.22
CA VAL A 39 -7.82 -24.39 11.40
C VAL A 39 -9.22 -25.01 11.22
N THR A 40 -9.56 -25.97 12.08
CA THR A 40 -10.85 -26.65 12.02
C THR A 40 -12.00 -25.76 12.51
N PRO A 41 -13.26 -26.02 12.05
CA PRO A 41 -14.43 -25.25 12.48
C PRO A 41 -14.57 -25.13 14.01
N PRO A 42 -14.43 -26.21 14.81
CA PRO A 42 -14.50 -26.12 16.26
C PRO A 42 -13.45 -25.18 16.87
N THR A 43 -12.24 -25.11 16.27
CA THR A 43 -11.17 -24.25 16.75
C THR A 43 -11.52 -22.76 16.60
N VAL A 44 -12.11 -22.38 15.45
CA VAL A 44 -12.56 -21.01 15.22
C VAL A 44 -13.72 -20.68 16.14
N HIS A 45 -14.71 -21.57 16.23
CA HIS A 45 -15.87 -21.35 17.08
C HIS A 45 -15.50 -21.11 18.54
N GLN A 46 -14.59 -21.93 19.11
CA GLN A 46 -14.08 -21.72 20.47
C GLN A 46 -13.34 -20.39 20.63
N MET A 47 -12.58 -19.98 19.60
CA MET A 47 -11.88 -18.69 19.61
C MET A 47 -12.87 -17.52 19.63
N VAL A 48 -13.90 -17.57 18.78
CA VAL A 48 -14.96 -16.53 18.72
C VAL A 48 -15.70 -16.43 20.06
N LEU A 49 -16.06 -17.58 20.68
CA LEU A 49 -16.66 -17.60 22.01
C LEU A 49 -15.75 -16.94 23.06
N LYS A 50 -14.45 -17.25 23.01
CA LYS A 50 -13.47 -16.69 23.96
C LYS A 50 -13.28 -15.19 23.80
N LEU A 51 -13.25 -14.69 22.58
CA LEU A 51 -13.15 -13.25 22.29
C LEU A 51 -14.43 -12.50 22.76
N GLU A 52 -15.61 -13.13 22.63
CA GLU A 52 -16.86 -12.59 23.13
C GLU A 52 -16.87 -12.58 24.69
N GLU A 53 -16.41 -13.66 25.34
CA GLU A 53 -16.25 -13.72 26.81
C GLU A 53 -15.29 -12.66 27.35
N LEU A 54 -14.22 -12.33 26.62
CA LEU A 54 -13.25 -11.29 26.95
C LEU A 54 -13.79 -9.87 26.68
N GLY A 55 -15.00 -9.74 26.11
CA GLY A 55 -15.56 -8.44 25.76
C GLY A 55 -14.86 -7.74 24.58
N CYS A 56 -14.07 -8.48 23.79
CA CYS A 56 -13.36 -7.91 22.63
C CYS A 56 -14.27 -7.76 21.41
N ILE A 57 -15.29 -8.60 21.32
CA ILE A 57 -16.28 -8.62 20.24
C ILE A 57 -17.70 -8.84 20.81
N SER A 58 -18.72 -8.48 20.03
CA SER A 58 -20.10 -8.94 20.21
C SER A 58 -20.59 -9.59 18.92
N ARG A 59 -21.63 -10.44 19.01
CA ARG A 59 -22.24 -11.09 17.83
C ARG A 59 -23.67 -11.51 18.13
N VAL A 60 -24.44 -11.77 17.09
CA VAL A 60 -25.75 -12.42 17.22
C VAL A 60 -25.54 -13.95 17.12
N PRO A 61 -25.86 -14.73 18.15
CA PRO A 61 -25.67 -16.18 18.12
C PRO A 61 -26.44 -16.84 16.97
N ARG A 62 -25.78 -17.76 16.25
CA ARG A 62 -26.31 -18.49 15.09
C ARG A 62 -26.54 -17.68 13.82
N GLU A 63 -26.17 -16.41 13.80
CA GLU A 63 -26.17 -15.58 12.59
C GLU A 63 -24.73 -15.34 12.12
N ALA A 64 -24.47 -15.62 10.84
CA ALA A 64 -23.17 -15.34 10.24
C ALA A 64 -22.99 -13.84 9.99
N ARG A 65 -21.74 -13.36 9.98
CA ARG A 65 -21.38 -11.97 9.64
C ARG A 65 -22.02 -10.91 10.55
N THR A 66 -22.17 -11.24 11.82
CA THR A 66 -22.73 -10.31 12.83
C THR A 66 -21.70 -9.90 13.89
N ILE A 67 -20.45 -10.27 13.71
CA ILE A 67 -19.36 -9.92 14.64
C ILE A 67 -19.13 -8.42 14.59
N GLN A 68 -19.18 -7.78 15.75
CA GLN A 68 -18.85 -6.37 15.93
C GLN A 68 -17.61 -6.27 16.84
N MET A 69 -16.65 -5.45 16.43
CA MET A 69 -15.47 -5.15 17.23
C MET A 69 -15.85 -4.22 18.39
N LEU A 70 -15.36 -4.52 19.59
CA LEU A 70 -15.50 -3.69 20.79
C LEU A 70 -14.15 -3.10 21.24
N VAL A 71 -13.08 -3.42 20.51
CA VAL A 71 -11.70 -2.97 20.73
C VAL A 71 -11.34 -1.95 19.67
N ALA A 72 -10.65 -0.88 20.08
CA ALA A 72 -10.20 0.14 19.15
C ALA A 72 -9.14 -0.39 18.17
N PRO A 73 -9.17 0.01 16.90
CA PRO A 73 -8.21 -0.46 15.89
C PRO A 73 -6.74 -0.25 16.26
N GLU A 74 -6.42 0.82 16.99
CA GLU A 74 -5.08 1.20 17.43
C GLU A 74 -4.49 0.20 18.42
N GLU A 75 -5.34 -0.51 19.16
CA GLU A 75 -4.93 -1.53 20.14
C GLU A 75 -4.59 -2.87 19.48
N LEU A 76 -5.02 -3.06 18.24
CA LEU A 76 -4.86 -4.34 17.55
C LEU A 76 -3.41 -4.53 17.06
N PRO A 77 -2.88 -5.76 17.13
CA PRO A 77 -1.60 -6.06 16.51
C PRO A 77 -1.72 -6.03 14.99
N ILE A 78 -0.58 -5.83 14.31
CA ILE A 78 -0.51 -6.01 12.85
C ILE A 78 -0.82 -7.48 12.52
N LEU A 79 -1.75 -7.70 11.58
CA LEU A 79 -2.14 -9.03 11.13
C LEU A 79 -0.95 -9.71 10.43
N ARG A 80 -0.48 -10.82 10.99
CA ARG A 80 0.56 -11.64 10.38
C ARG A 80 -0.05 -12.61 9.37
N ASP A 81 0.69 -12.90 8.30
CA ASP A 81 0.27 -13.98 7.39
C ASP A 81 0.25 -15.29 8.15
N SER A 82 -0.86 -16.03 8.08
CA SER A 82 -1.01 -17.35 8.71
C SER A 82 0.07 -18.35 8.26
N ARG A 83 0.72 -18.12 7.11
CA ARG A 83 1.87 -18.91 6.63
C ARG A 83 3.13 -18.69 7.47
N GLN A 84 3.29 -17.54 8.12
CA GLN A 84 4.46 -17.24 8.98
C GLN A 84 4.32 -17.86 10.37
N THR A 85 3.11 -18.04 10.87
CA THR A 85 2.86 -18.60 12.21
C THR A 85 3.01 -20.15 12.25
N MET A 86 2.98 -20.81 11.09
CA MET A 86 3.13 -22.27 10.95
C MET A 86 4.38 -22.69 10.17
N ALA A 87 5.33 -21.77 9.91
CA ALA A 87 6.53 -22.05 9.12
C ALA A 87 7.58 -22.88 9.87
N LYS A 88 7.23 -24.16 10.14
CA LYS A 88 8.14 -25.26 9.94
C LYS A 88 7.64 -26.05 8.73
N LYS A 89 8.32 -25.80 7.56
CA LYS A 89 8.18 -26.51 6.26
C LYS A 89 6.91 -26.21 5.44
N THR A 90 6.96 -25.16 4.65
CA THR A 90 6.88 -25.14 3.16
C THR A 90 7.03 -23.70 2.74
N THR A 91 8.14 -23.36 2.09
CA THR A 91 8.45 -22.02 1.55
C THR A 91 7.68 -21.78 0.25
N SER A 92 6.36 -21.63 0.33
CA SER A 92 5.63 -20.97 -0.75
C SER A 92 5.88 -19.46 -0.57
N LYS A 93 6.74 -18.88 -1.41
CA LYS A 93 6.95 -17.43 -1.49
C LYS A 93 5.62 -16.77 -1.87
N ALA A 94 5.37 -15.55 -1.37
CA ALA A 94 4.18 -14.80 -1.76
C ALA A 94 4.15 -14.60 -3.29
N PRO A 95 2.97 -14.58 -3.92
CA PRO A 95 2.86 -14.27 -5.34
C PRO A 95 3.42 -12.87 -5.63
N ILE A 96 3.93 -12.69 -6.82
CA ILE A 96 4.49 -11.41 -7.28
C ILE A 96 3.46 -10.69 -8.13
N TYR A 97 3.19 -9.45 -7.79
CA TYR A 97 2.30 -8.56 -8.50
C TYR A 97 3.10 -7.71 -9.47
N GLN A 98 2.79 -7.81 -10.74
CA GLN A 98 3.28 -6.87 -11.74
C GLN A 98 2.37 -5.66 -11.74
N LEU A 99 2.87 -4.57 -11.22
CA LEU A 99 2.15 -3.29 -11.12
C LEU A 99 2.64 -2.35 -12.20
N LYS A 100 1.70 -1.67 -12.87
CA LYS A 100 2.00 -0.48 -13.66
C LYS A 100 1.52 0.74 -12.87
N VAL A 101 2.46 1.54 -12.40
CA VAL A 101 2.21 2.83 -11.77
C VAL A 101 2.32 3.91 -12.84
N THR A 102 1.28 4.67 -13.05
CA THR A 102 1.24 5.74 -14.07
C THR A 102 0.87 7.04 -13.37
N LEU A 103 1.68 8.08 -13.53
CA LEU A 103 1.33 9.44 -13.10
C LEU A 103 0.22 9.95 -14.01
N ASP A 104 -0.93 10.23 -13.39
CA ASP A 104 -2.11 10.68 -14.12
C ASP A 104 -1.89 12.08 -14.69
N GLU A 105 -2.59 12.38 -15.78
CA GLU A 105 -2.54 13.67 -16.51
C GLU A 105 -1.17 14.03 -17.13
N SER A 106 -0.07 13.32 -16.84
CA SER A 106 1.24 13.58 -17.45
C SER A 106 1.24 13.29 -18.97
N LYS A 107 1.77 14.22 -19.77
CA LYS A 107 1.87 14.10 -21.24
C LYS A 107 3.25 14.55 -21.74
N PRO A 108 4.04 13.63 -22.38
CA PRO A 108 3.83 12.19 -22.51
C PRO A 108 3.80 11.44 -21.18
N PRO A 109 3.20 10.21 -21.10
CA PRO A 109 2.99 9.53 -19.83
C PRO A 109 4.29 9.18 -19.10
N ILE A 110 4.34 9.49 -17.81
CA ILE A 110 5.37 9.03 -16.87
C ILE A 110 4.85 7.78 -16.18
N TRP A 111 5.61 6.68 -16.22
CA TRP A 111 5.15 5.42 -15.63
C TRP A 111 6.29 4.49 -15.25
N ARG A 112 6.01 3.57 -14.32
CA ARG A 112 6.92 2.52 -13.86
C ARG A 112 6.21 1.16 -13.88
N ARG A 113 6.94 0.10 -14.22
CA ARG A 113 6.45 -1.28 -14.09
C ARG A 113 7.28 -2.00 -13.05
N LEU A 114 6.62 -2.41 -11.98
CA LEU A 114 7.22 -2.94 -10.77
C LEU A 114 6.79 -4.40 -10.58
N LEU A 115 7.69 -5.26 -10.14
CA LEU A 115 7.38 -6.58 -9.61
C LEU A 115 7.51 -6.52 -8.09
N VAL A 116 6.39 -6.70 -7.40
CA VAL A 116 6.27 -6.48 -5.95
C VAL A 116 5.67 -7.72 -5.29
N PRO A 117 6.25 -8.23 -4.19
CA PRO A 117 5.62 -9.31 -3.43
C PRO A 117 4.24 -8.90 -2.90
N GLY A 118 3.24 -9.77 -3.06
CA GLY A 118 1.87 -9.47 -2.62
C GLY A 118 1.69 -9.35 -1.10
N ASP A 119 2.69 -9.74 -0.32
CA ASP A 119 2.68 -9.66 1.15
C ASP A 119 3.37 -8.39 1.69
N VAL A 120 3.83 -7.48 0.85
CA VAL A 120 4.29 -6.16 1.31
C VAL A 120 3.14 -5.37 1.91
N THR A 121 3.42 -4.59 2.95
CA THR A 121 2.45 -3.61 3.49
C THR A 121 2.25 -2.46 2.50
N LEU A 122 1.17 -1.73 2.63
CA LEU A 122 0.96 -0.53 1.80
C LEU A 122 2.01 0.53 2.11
N GLU A 123 2.42 0.69 3.38
CA GLU A 123 3.58 1.51 3.77
C GLU A 123 4.83 1.13 2.93
N LYS A 124 5.14 -0.15 2.83
CA LYS A 124 6.30 -0.59 2.04
C LYS A 124 6.09 -0.37 0.54
N LEU A 125 4.86 -0.51 0.05
CA LEU A 125 4.51 -0.19 -1.34
C LEU A 125 4.71 1.30 -1.64
N HIS A 126 4.34 2.18 -0.69
CA HIS A 126 4.62 3.62 -0.79
C HIS A 126 6.12 3.88 -1.02
N TYR A 127 7.02 3.36 -0.17
CA TYR A 127 8.46 3.54 -0.36
C TYR A 127 8.97 2.99 -1.70
N ILE A 128 8.40 1.88 -2.17
CA ILE A 128 8.74 1.31 -3.48
C ILE A 128 8.35 2.28 -4.61
N ILE A 129 7.17 2.90 -4.53
CA ILE A 129 6.71 3.90 -5.51
C ILE A 129 7.58 5.16 -5.44
N GLN A 130 7.88 5.66 -4.24
CA GLN A 130 8.75 6.82 -4.01
C GLN A 130 10.10 6.63 -4.72
N VAL A 131 10.79 5.53 -4.45
CA VAL A 131 12.07 5.21 -5.12
C VAL A 131 11.92 5.09 -6.63
N ALA A 132 10.85 4.46 -7.10
CA ALA A 132 10.62 4.28 -8.52
C ALA A 132 10.33 5.60 -9.25
N MET A 133 9.69 6.57 -8.57
CA MET A 133 9.42 7.90 -9.12
C MET A 133 10.59 8.88 -8.95
N GLY A 134 11.53 8.61 -8.04
CA GLY A 134 12.69 9.46 -7.73
C GLY A 134 12.41 10.48 -6.62
N TRP A 135 11.39 10.24 -5.79
CA TRP A 135 10.99 11.11 -4.69
C TRP A 135 11.65 10.73 -3.36
N THR A 136 11.65 11.68 -2.43
CA THR A 136 12.37 11.59 -1.15
C THR A 136 11.48 11.37 0.06
N ASN A 137 10.16 11.16 -0.15
CA ASN A 137 9.17 11.00 0.91
C ASN A 137 9.08 12.23 1.84
N SER A 138 9.03 13.42 1.26
CA SER A 138 8.96 14.69 2.00
C SER A 138 7.53 15.10 2.38
N HIS A 139 6.53 14.48 1.77
CA HIS A 139 5.10 14.85 1.88
C HIS A 139 4.22 13.67 2.30
N LEU A 140 2.97 13.99 2.65
CA LEU A 140 1.94 13.01 2.98
C LEU A 140 1.47 12.26 1.72
N HIS A 141 0.92 11.08 1.95
CA HIS A 141 0.40 10.24 0.88
C HIS A 141 -0.82 9.43 1.32
N GLN A 142 -1.54 8.90 0.34
CA GLN A 142 -2.60 7.93 0.59
C GLN A 142 -2.79 6.97 -0.58
N PHE A 143 -3.31 5.78 -0.27
CA PHE A 143 -3.87 4.87 -1.26
C PHE A 143 -5.39 4.95 -1.20
N ILE A 144 -6.04 4.93 -2.36
CA ILE A 144 -7.50 5.01 -2.51
C ILE A 144 -7.97 3.77 -3.25
N VAL A 145 -8.77 2.94 -2.59
CA VAL A 145 -9.28 1.66 -3.10
C VAL A 145 -10.80 1.68 -3.00
N GLY A 146 -11.47 2.02 -4.09
CA GLY A 146 -12.90 2.32 -4.06
C GLY A 146 -13.19 3.50 -3.14
N GLU A 147 -13.93 3.26 -2.06
CA GLU A 147 -14.24 4.27 -1.04
C GLU A 147 -13.34 4.21 0.20
N LEU A 148 -12.34 3.32 0.19
CA LEU A 148 -11.42 3.14 1.32
C LEU A 148 -10.14 3.93 1.11
N TYR A 149 -9.67 4.58 2.17
CA TYR A 149 -8.43 5.35 2.23
C TYR A 149 -7.44 4.66 3.17
N PHE A 150 -6.18 4.55 2.73
CA PHE A 150 -5.09 3.95 3.50
C PHE A 150 -3.89 4.88 3.48
N GLY A 151 -3.33 5.15 4.64
CA GLY A 151 -2.17 6.02 4.81
C GLY A 151 -1.69 6.00 6.25
N GLU A 152 -0.85 6.94 6.62
CA GLU A 152 -0.48 7.16 8.00
C GLU A 152 -1.61 7.90 8.74
N PRO A 153 -2.17 7.34 9.83
CA PRO A 153 -3.20 8.02 10.60
C PRO A 153 -2.66 9.31 11.22
N HIS A 154 -3.29 10.44 10.91
CA HIS A 154 -3.00 11.74 11.50
C HIS A 154 -4.25 12.29 12.19
N SER A 155 -4.12 12.71 13.43
CA SER A 155 -5.23 13.20 14.25
C SER A 155 -5.98 14.41 13.66
N ASP A 156 -5.35 15.16 12.77
CA ASP A 156 -5.90 16.42 12.23
C ASP A 156 -6.79 16.20 10.98
N TYR A 157 -6.74 15.03 10.35
CA TYR A 157 -7.53 14.68 9.15
C TYR A 157 -8.66 13.66 9.42
N ASP A 158 -8.63 12.98 10.57
CA ASP A 158 -9.58 11.91 10.91
C ASP A 158 -11.05 12.38 11.06
N ASP A 159 -11.29 13.69 11.17
CA ASP A 159 -12.65 14.22 11.31
C ASP A 159 -13.51 14.13 10.04
N TYR A 160 -12.88 13.93 8.85
CA TYR A 160 -13.58 13.95 7.56
C TYR A 160 -13.39 12.67 6.73
N ILE A 161 -12.27 11.95 6.89
CA ILE A 161 -11.94 10.75 6.12
C ILE A 161 -11.44 9.68 7.10
N GLN A 162 -12.12 8.54 7.14
CA GLN A 162 -11.64 7.40 7.92
C GLN A 162 -10.38 6.82 7.27
N MET A 163 -9.21 7.23 7.76
CA MET A 163 -7.92 6.73 7.30
C MET A 163 -7.61 5.38 7.94
N ASN A 164 -7.34 4.38 7.13
CA ASN A 164 -6.90 3.06 7.60
C ASN A 164 -5.36 3.01 7.64
N ASP A 165 -4.80 2.55 8.77
CA ASP A 165 -3.35 2.44 8.95
C ASP A 165 -2.74 1.48 7.91
N GLU A 166 -2.01 2.02 6.95
CA GLU A 166 -1.39 1.31 5.82
C GLU A 166 -0.40 0.21 6.24
N ARG A 167 0.15 0.27 7.43
CA ARG A 167 1.02 -0.77 8.02
C ARG A 167 0.28 -2.07 8.29
N ARG A 168 -1.05 -2.00 8.44
CA ARG A 168 -1.92 -3.14 8.77
C ARG A 168 -2.41 -3.90 7.56
N PHE A 169 -2.32 -3.32 6.37
CA PHE A 169 -2.85 -3.87 5.12
C PHE A 169 -1.73 -4.22 4.14
N ARG A 170 -1.92 -5.32 3.42
CA ARG A 170 -0.97 -5.83 2.43
C ARG A 170 -1.55 -5.69 1.04
N LEU A 171 -0.69 -5.53 0.03
CA LEU A 171 -1.08 -5.41 -1.37
C LEU A 171 -2.10 -6.49 -1.79
N LYS A 172 -1.84 -7.76 -1.46
CA LYS A 172 -2.75 -8.88 -1.78
C LYS A 172 -4.12 -8.85 -1.08
N GLN A 173 -4.31 -8.02 -0.07
CA GLN A 173 -5.57 -7.90 0.67
C GLN A 173 -6.48 -6.86 0.05
N ILE A 174 -5.90 -5.82 -0.56
CA ILE A 174 -6.64 -4.73 -1.20
C ILE A 174 -6.89 -4.95 -2.70
N THR A 175 -6.23 -5.95 -3.30
CA THR A 175 -6.32 -6.26 -4.73
C THR A 175 -7.03 -7.60 -4.94
N GLU A 176 -8.07 -7.61 -5.76
CA GLU A 176 -8.91 -8.80 -5.98
C GLU A 176 -8.33 -9.73 -7.05
N ASN A 177 -7.81 -9.17 -8.14
CA ASN A 177 -7.38 -9.93 -9.32
C ASN A 177 -6.50 -9.09 -10.27
N GLU A 178 -6.09 -9.70 -11.37
CA GLU A 178 -5.50 -8.98 -12.50
C GLU A 178 -6.51 -7.98 -13.10
N SER A 179 -6.01 -6.89 -13.66
CA SER A 179 -6.74 -5.72 -14.13
C SER A 179 -7.38 -4.85 -13.04
N PHE A 180 -7.20 -5.20 -11.75
CA PHE A 180 -7.62 -4.35 -10.65
C PHE A 180 -6.84 -3.04 -10.66
N LYS A 181 -7.53 -1.93 -10.36
CA LYS A 181 -6.94 -0.59 -10.29
C LYS A 181 -7.24 0.05 -8.95
N PHE A 182 -6.27 0.76 -8.43
CA PHE A 182 -6.43 1.65 -7.29
C PHE A 182 -5.59 2.92 -7.52
N CYS A 183 -5.85 3.96 -6.73
CA CYS A 183 -5.10 5.20 -6.83
C CYS A 183 -4.05 5.28 -5.73
N TYR A 184 -2.96 5.98 -6.02
CA TYR A 184 -1.97 6.42 -5.05
C TYR A 184 -1.80 7.92 -5.25
N GLU A 185 -1.99 8.69 -4.19
CA GLU A 185 -1.79 10.12 -4.15
C GLU A 185 -0.58 10.42 -3.27
N TYR A 186 0.30 11.27 -3.76
CA TYR A 186 1.45 11.78 -3.04
C TYR A 186 1.45 13.30 -3.09
N ASP A 187 1.80 13.92 -1.96
CA ASP A 187 1.76 15.36 -1.74
C ASP A 187 0.36 15.95 -1.97
N PHE A 188 -0.39 16.16 -0.88
CA PHE A 188 -1.76 16.72 -0.97
C PHE A 188 -1.79 18.19 -1.42
N GLY A 189 -0.65 18.89 -1.43
CA GLY A 189 -0.50 20.22 -2.01
C GLY A 189 -0.43 20.19 -3.53
N ASP A 190 0.48 19.38 -4.06
CA ASP A 190 0.71 19.17 -5.50
C ASP A 190 -0.25 18.15 -6.12
N SER A 191 -0.84 17.28 -5.29
CA SER A 191 -1.82 16.24 -5.69
C SER A 191 -1.30 15.33 -6.81
N TRP A 192 -0.13 14.72 -6.61
CA TRP A 192 0.44 13.75 -7.55
C TRP A 192 -0.36 12.45 -7.57
N MET A 193 -1.40 12.43 -8.39
CA MET A 193 -2.28 11.27 -8.56
C MET A 193 -1.66 10.22 -9.47
N HIS A 194 -1.73 8.95 -9.05
CA HIS A 194 -1.25 7.82 -9.83
C HIS A 194 -2.32 6.75 -9.93
N THR A 195 -2.50 6.23 -11.12
CA THR A 195 -3.22 4.97 -11.34
C THR A 195 -2.26 3.80 -11.19
N VAL A 196 -2.53 2.93 -10.22
CA VAL A 196 -1.82 1.66 -10.03
C VAL A 196 -2.65 0.52 -10.57
N LEU A 197 -2.16 -0.09 -11.66
CA LEU A 197 -2.82 -1.22 -12.33
C LEU A 197 -2.09 -2.52 -11.99
N VAL A 198 -2.82 -3.52 -11.48
CA VAL A 198 -2.34 -4.91 -11.40
C VAL A 198 -2.39 -5.52 -12.79
N GLU A 199 -1.26 -5.59 -13.49
CA GLU A 199 -1.19 -6.17 -14.84
C GLU A 199 -1.20 -7.71 -14.81
N LYS A 200 -0.48 -8.30 -13.83
CA LYS A 200 -0.35 -9.76 -13.68
C LYS A 200 -0.08 -10.14 -12.22
N ILE A 201 -0.45 -11.37 -11.89
CA ILE A 201 -0.08 -12.03 -10.64
C ILE A 201 0.66 -13.32 -10.99
N VAL A 202 1.94 -13.42 -10.65
CA VAL A 202 2.82 -14.52 -11.07
C VAL A 202 3.53 -15.17 -9.88
N GLU A 203 4.01 -16.38 -10.06
CA GLU A 203 4.87 -17.04 -9.07
C GLU A 203 6.27 -16.40 -9.08
N PRO A 204 6.93 -16.31 -7.90
CA PRO A 204 8.27 -15.75 -7.82
C PRO A 204 9.31 -16.62 -8.53
N GLU A 205 10.17 -15.98 -9.32
CA GLU A 205 11.26 -16.66 -10.00
C GLU A 205 12.38 -17.06 -9.02
N PRO A 206 12.93 -18.28 -9.15
CA PRO A 206 14.05 -18.71 -8.30
C PRO A 206 15.29 -17.81 -8.47
N GLY A 207 15.79 -17.28 -7.35
CA GLY A 207 16.99 -16.43 -7.35
C GLY A 207 16.75 -14.96 -7.64
N GLN A 208 15.56 -14.57 -8.08
CA GLN A 208 15.18 -13.17 -8.27
C GLN A 208 14.92 -12.50 -6.91
N GLN A 209 15.45 -11.30 -6.74
CA GLN A 209 15.12 -10.42 -5.61
C GLN A 209 13.98 -9.48 -5.99
N TYR A 210 13.11 -9.20 -5.03
CA TYR A 210 11.97 -8.30 -5.17
C TYR A 210 11.92 -7.34 -3.97
N PRO A 211 11.44 -6.09 -4.12
CA PRO A 211 10.85 -5.52 -5.34
C PRO A 211 11.89 -5.25 -6.42
N VAL A 212 11.43 -5.17 -7.68
CA VAL A 212 12.26 -4.78 -8.81
C VAL A 212 11.45 -3.97 -9.82
N CYS A 213 12.02 -2.90 -10.34
CA CYS A 213 11.50 -2.18 -11.50
C CYS A 213 12.00 -2.88 -12.77
N VAL A 214 11.09 -3.27 -13.65
CA VAL A 214 11.44 -3.97 -14.89
C VAL A 214 11.38 -3.06 -16.11
N LYS A 215 10.68 -1.92 -16.01
CA LYS A 215 10.61 -0.91 -17.06
C LYS A 215 10.03 0.39 -16.53
N GLY A 216 10.47 1.52 -17.08
CA GLY A 216 9.90 2.82 -16.83
C GLY A 216 10.08 3.73 -18.05
N LYS A 217 9.46 4.88 -18.00
CA LYS A 217 9.63 5.92 -19.00
C LYS A 217 9.53 7.29 -18.36
N ARG A 218 10.46 8.18 -18.72
CA ARG A 218 10.62 9.56 -18.31
C ARG A 218 11.02 9.74 -16.84
N ALA A 219 11.61 10.86 -16.52
CA ALA A 219 11.88 11.28 -15.15
C ALA A 219 10.57 11.47 -14.38
N GLY A 220 10.59 11.25 -13.07
CA GLY A 220 9.53 11.74 -12.20
C GLY A 220 9.65 13.27 -12.07
N PRO A 221 8.54 13.99 -11.85
CA PRO A 221 8.60 15.42 -11.60
C PRO A 221 9.47 15.73 -10.37
N PRO A 222 10.16 16.87 -10.34
CA PRO A 222 10.79 17.37 -9.12
C PRO A 222 9.75 17.57 -8.02
N GLU A 223 10.17 17.40 -6.75
CA GLU A 223 9.32 17.73 -5.62
C GLU A 223 9.04 19.24 -5.56
N ASP A 224 7.87 19.63 -5.04
CA ASP A 224 7.46 21.04 -4.88
C ASP A 224 7.37 21.86 -6.17
N VAL A 225 7.24 21.21 -7.33
CA VAL A 225 7.16 21.94 -8.61
C VAL A 225 5.77 22.52 -8.91
N GLY A 226 4.77 22.24 -8.07
CA GLY A 226 3.40 22.77 -8.19
C GLY A 226 2.42 21.88 -8.94
N GLY A 227 2.57 20.55 -8.77
CA GLY A 227 1.70 19.55 -9.38
C GLY A 227 1.88 19.45 -10.89
N VAL A 228 0.91 18.80 -11.57
CA VAL A 228 1.01 18.57 -13.03
C VAL A 228 1.11 19.88 -13.82
N TRP A 229 0.39 20.90 -13.39
CA TRP A 229 0.43 22.22 -14.07
C TRP A 229 1.76 22.92 -13.89
N GLY A 230 2.29 22.98 -12.66
CA GLY A 230 3.62 23.57 -12.41
C GLY A 230 4.73 22.78 -13.10
N TYR A 231 4.56 21.44 -13.24
CA TYR A 231 5.50 20.64 -14.00
C TYR A 231 5.47 20.92 -15.50
N ASP A 232 4.30 21.19 -16.10
CA ASP A 232 4.18 21.60 -17.49
C ASP A 232 4.85 22.96 -17.71
N ASP A 233 4.60 23.95 -16.82
CA ASP A 233 5.26 25.28 -16.86
C ASP A 233 6.78 25.16 -16.69
N PHE A 234 7.24 24.31 -15.74
CA PHE A 234 8.66 24.01 -15.55
C PHE A 234 9.31 23.45 -16.82
N LEU A 235 8.66 22.46 -17.47
CA LEU A 235 9.18 21.87 -18.70
C LEU A 235 9.23 22.87 -19.87
N GLU A 236 8.25 23.76 -19.98
CA GLU A 236 8.25 24.85 -20.98
C GLU A 236 9.42 25.78 -20.73
N ALA A 237 9.61 26.22 -19.49
CA ALA A 237 10.67 27.16 -19.12
C ALA A 237 12.07 26.60 -19.31
N ILE A 238 12.35 25.36 -18.89
CA ILE A 238 13.68 24.75 -19.08
C ILE A 238 13.96 24.37 -20.53
N GLY A 239 12.90 24.14 -21.33
CA GLY A 239 13.02 23.78 -22.74
C GLY A 239 13.30 24.94 -23.69
N ASP A 240 13.08 26.19 -23.26
CA ASP A 240 13.29 27.40 -24.06
C ASP A 240 14.30 28.33 -23.39
N PRO A 241 15.54 28.43 -23.89
CA PRO A 241 16.55 29.35 -23.35
C PRO A 241 16.17 30.84 -23.34
N ASP A 242 15.19 31.22 -24.14
CA ASP A 242 14.68 32.60 -24.20
C ASP A 242 13.49 32.82 -23.25
N HIS A 243 13.03 31.77 -22.51
CA HIS A 243 11.95 31.92 -21.54
C HIS A 243 12.36 32.82 -20.36
N PRO A 244 11.49 33.72 -19.90
CA PRO A 244 11.84 34.69 -18.83
C PRO A 244 12.30 34.01 -17.53
N GLU A 245 11.80 32.82 -17.21
CA GLU A 245 12.08 32.07 -15.99
C GLU A 245 13.08 30.94 -16.20
N HIS A 246 13.68 30.81 -17.39
CA HIS A 246 14.62 29.71 -17.72
C HIS A 246 15.75 29.55 -16.69
N GLU A 247 16.47 30.64 -16.46
CA GLU A 247 17.62 30.64 -15.53
C GLU A 247 17.16 30.38 -14.08
N GLU A 248 15.98 30.88 -13.67
CA GLU A 248 15.43 30.69 -12.33
C GLU A 248 15.10 29.23 -12.06
N TYR A 249 14.46 28.53 -13.01
CA TYR A 249 14.17 27.12 -12.88
C TYR A 249 15.41 26.24 -12.93
N LEU A 250 16.41 26.56 -13.75
CA LEU A 250 17.70 25.85 -13.75
C LEU A 250 18.46 26.03 -12.43
N GLU A 251 18.44 27.22 -11.84
CA GLU A 251 19.02 27.44 -10.51
C GLU A 251 18.24 26.68 -9.43
N TRP A 252 16.90 26.73 -9.49
CA TRP A 252 16.04 26.03 -8.54
C TRP A 252 16.25 24.52 -8.54
N ILE A 253 16.34 23.86 -9.72
CA ILE A 253 16.57 22.40 -9.82
C ILE A 253 18.03 22.03 -9.54
N GLY A 254 18.94 23.00 -9.48
CA GLY A 254 20.36 22.76 -9.24
C GLY A 254 21.16 22.34 -10.46
N GLY A 255 20.68 22.64 -11.67
CA GLY A 255 21.36 22.35 -12.92
C GLY A 255 20.46 21.88 -14.06
N GLU A 256 20.93 20.90 -14.83
CA GLU A 256 20.16 20.36 -15.94
C GLU A 256 19.14 19.31 -15.46
N PHE A 257 17.98 19.27 -16.10
CA PHE A 257 16.95 18.25 -15.92
C PHE A 257 16.54 17.69 -17.28
N ASP A 258 16.72 16.38 -17.46
CA ASP A 258 16.25 15.68 -18.67
C ASP A 258 14.93 14.95 -18.36
N PRO A 259 13.79 15.45 -18.88
CA PRO A 259 12.49 14.82 -18.63
C PRO A 259 12.33 13.43 -19.27
N GLU A 260 13.19 13.04 -20.22
CA GLU A 260 13.14 11.71 -20.84
C GLU A 260 14.02 10.70 -20.11
N GLU A 261 14.88 11.13 -19.17
CA GLU A 261 15.78 10.26 -18.44
C GLU A 261 15.02 9.34 -17.48
N PHE A 262 15.41 8.08 -17.44
CA PHE A 262 15.01 7.13 -16.40
C PHE A 262 16.09 6.06 -16.26
N ASP A 263 16.85 6.14 -15.17
CA ASP A 263 17.87 5.14 -14.85
C ASP A 263 17.27 3.93 -14.12
N LEU A 264 17.08 2.86 -14.88
CA LEU A 264 16.53 1.60 -14.37
C LEU A 264 17.51 0.87 -13.44
N GLU A 265 18.82 0.99 -13.68
CA GLU A 265 19.84 0.29 -12.88
C GLU A 265 19.98 0.96 -11.51
N GLU A 266 20.03 2.29 -11.48
CA GLU A 266 20.08 3.08 -10.25
C GLU A 266 18.81 2.86 -9.42
N THR A 267 17.62 2.97 -10.03
CA THR A 267 16.35 2.68 -9.37
C THR A 267 16.38 1.30 -8.68
N ASN A 268 16.83 0.28 -9.40
CA ASN A 268 16.92 -1.07 -8.84
C ASN A 268 18.02 -1.22 -7.79
N ALA A 269 19.09 -0.46 -7.87
CA ALA A 269 20.13 -0.44 -6.83
C ALA A 269 19.59 0.11 -5.51
N ILE A 270 18.69 1.12 -5.56
CA ILE A 270 18.05 1.68 -4.39
C ILE A 270 16.95 0.73 -3.87
N LEU A 271 16.11 0.18 -4.76
CA LEU A 271 15.05 -0.78 -4.38
C LEU A 271 15.59 -1.99 -3.61
N ARG A 272 16.78 -2.49 -3.99
CA ARG A 272 17.45 -3.58 -3.27
C ARG A 272 17.82 -3.25 -1.83
N LYS A 273 17.96 -1.97 -1.46
CA LYS A 273 18.27 -1.53 -0.09
C LYS A 273 17.03 -1.44 0.81
N LEU A 274 15.82 -1.50 0.25
CA LEU A 274 14.57 -1.49 0.99
C LEU A 274 14.17 -2.87 1.57
N ILE A 275 14.94 -3.93 1.25
CA ILE A 275 14.65 -5.33 1.63
C ILE A 275 15.22 -5.66 3.00
#